data_7ab8152ce997eea5311f7c9c3415b7c0
#
_entry.id   7ab8152ce997eea5311f7c9c3415b7c0
#
_cell.length_a   1.000
_cell.length_b   1.000
_cell.length_c   1.000
_cell.angle_alpha   90.00
_cell.angle_beta   90.00
_cell.angle_gamma   90.00
#
_symmetry.space_group_name_H-M   'P 1'
#
loop_
_entity.id
_entity.type
_entity.pdbx_description
1 polymer ?
#
loop_
_entity_poly.entity_id
_entity_poly.type
_entity_poly.pdbx_seq_one_letter_code
_entity_poly.pdbx_strand_id
1 'polypeptide(L)'
;MIGTQGNTLRVARSVRIALADTTRTVTIATIGAGTGRAMGTGSMKSTLEYQAGFGNEFASEALAGALPTGQNSPQRCPFGLYAEQLSGTAFTAPRASNRRSWLYRIRPAAVHGPFSLIEAGAFHNRFDEQAAPPDQLRWNPLEMPSKTRDFIDGLFTMAGNGGPTAQTGVAIHLYAANADMDARYFYNADGEMLLVPQQGRLRIATELGVLEVEPQEIALIPRGMRFCISLPDGAARGYVCENFGAALRLPDLGPIGSNGLANARDFLAPLAAYEQRDGAFELLAKFQGRLWHADIGHSPLDVVAWQGNYTPCKYDLRRFNTIGSISFDHPDPSIFLVLTAPTDTPGVGNLDFAIFPPRWLVAQHTFRPPWFHRNIASEFMGLVHGAYDAKADGFVPGGSSLHNCMSGHGPDAATFDKASSADLNRPDVITDTMAFMFETRLVLHPTRQALESRTRQSDYQQCWQGLAAHFDPARR
;
A
#
# COMPACT_ATOMS: atom_id res chain seq x y z
N MET A 1 -26.51 26.30 65.14
CA MET A 1 -25.50 26.35 66.20
C MET A 1 -24.31 25.55 65.69
N ILE A 2 -23.31 26.29 65.31
CA ILE A 2 -21.88 26.15 65.79
C ILE A 2 -21.32 24.79 65.38
N GLY A 3 -20.29 24.61 64.65
CA GLY A 3 -19.18 25.47 64.27
C GLY A 3 -17.93 24.60 64.04
N THR A 4 -17.21 24.97 63.02
CA THR A 4 -15.76 25.12 62.91
C THR A 4 -14.82 23.89 62.81
N GLN A 5 -14.15 23.93 61.68
CA GLN A 5 -12.66 23.83 61.53
C GLN A 5 -12.02 22.45 61.82
N GLY A 6 -11.23 21.92 60.98
CA GLY A 6 -10.18 22.41 60.11
C GLY A 6 -8.97 21.49 60.29
N ASN A 7 -8.34 21.10 59.29
CA ASN A 7 -6.89 21.14 59.09
C ASN A 7 -6.37 20.07 58.12
N THR A 8 -5.88 20.57 57.08
CA THR A 8 -4.76 20.21 56.21
C THR A 8 -3.72 19.28 56.81
N LEU A 9 -3.30 18.29 56.04
CA LEU A 9 -1.89 17.94 55.94
C LEU A 9 -1.56 17.34 54.56
N ARG A 10 -0.85 18.16 53.78
CA ARG A 10 -0.14 17.79 52.58
C ARG A 10 1.03 16.87 52.94
N VAL A 11 1.18 15.77 52.21
CA VAL A 11 2.49 15.14 52.00
C VAL A 11 2.73 14.99 50.52
N ALA A 12 3.45 15.97 49.98
CA ALA A 12 4.06 15.86 48.67
C ALA A 12 5.35 15.05 48.82
N ARG A 13 5.40 13.87 48.22
CA ARG A 13 6.65 13.18 47.90
C ARG A 13 7.09 13.57 46.49
N SER A 14 8.08 14.46 46.41
CA SER A 14 8.81 14.75 45.20
C SER A 14 9.75 13.59 44.89
N VAL A 15 9.51 12.91 43.73
CA VAL A 15 10.52 12.05 43.11
C VAL A 15 11.29 12.94 42.15
N ARG A 16 12.54 13.23 42.49
CA ARG A 16 13.48 13.85 41.53
C ARG A 16 13.98 12.78 40.59
N ILE A 17 13.59 12.85 39.33
CA ILE A 17 14.26 12.15 38.24
C ILE A 17 15.28 13.13 37.67
N ALA A 18 16.55 12.76 37.74
CA ALA A 18 17.64 13.51 37.12
C ALA A 18 17.53 13.34 35.62
N LEU A 19 17.20 14.41 34.90
CA LEU A 19 17.33 14.51 33.45
C LEU A 19 18.78 14.88 33.15
N ALA A 20 19.50 13.96 32.53
CA ALA A 20 20.79 14.25 31.94
C ALA A 20 20.60 15.17 30.73
N ASP A 21 21.26 16.29 30.78
CA ASP A 21 21.34 17.34 29.76
C ASP A 21 21.95 16.80 28.46
N THR A 22 21.19 16.73 27.40
CA THR A 22 21.72 16.65 26.04
C THR A 22 20.94 17.59 25.13
N THR A 23 21.43 18.81 25.05
CA THR A 23 21.11 19.76 23.99
C THR A 23 21.49 19.16 22.63
N ARG A 24 20.54 18.62 21.90
CA ARG A 24 20.71 18.29 20.48
C ARG A 24 20.22 19.44 19.63
N THR A 25 21.17 20.09 18.99
CA THR A 25 20.93 21.08 17.94
C THR A 25 20.25 20.38 16.76
N VAL A 26 19.01 20.78 16.45
CA VAL A 26 18.29 20.32 15.25
C VAL A 26 18.82 21.13 14.10
N THR A 27 19.60 20.53 13.22
CA THR A 27 20.00 21.13 11.95
C THR A 27 18.91 20.80 10.90
N ILE A 28 18.17 21.82 10.51
CA ILE A 28 17.19 21.75 9.41
C ILE A 28 18.01 21.69 8.10
N ALA A 29 17.96 20.57 7.38
CA ALA A 29 18.56 20.46 6.06
C ALA A 29 17.67 21.14 5.02
N THR A 30 17.98 22.37 4.70
CA THR A 30 17.52 23.04 3.47
C THR A 30 18.30 22.44 2.30
N ILE A 31 17.65 21.82 1.33
CA ILE A 31 18.28 21.41 0.09
C ILE A 31 18.40 22.65 -0.80
N GLY A 32 19.50 23.38 -0.64
CA GLY A 32 19.88 24.48 -1.50
C GLY A 32 20.80 23.95 -2.62
N ALA A 33 20.53 24.35 -3.85
CA ALA A 33 21.42 24.13 -4.98
C ALA A 33 22.77 24.85 -4.73
N GLY A 34 23.84 24.10 -4.53
CA GLY A 34 25.21 24.60 -4.34
C GLY A 34 26.18 23.83 -5.21
N THR A 35 26.88 24.58 -6.06
CA THR A 35 27.97 24.17 -6.93
C THR A 35 29.06 23.40 -6.20
N GLY A 36 29.61 22.41 -6.90
CA GLY A 36 30.52 21.37 -6.46
C GLY A 36 31.70 21.72 -5.57
N ARG A 37 31.91 20.82 -4.59
CA ARG A 37 33.26 20.43 -4.15
C ARG A 37 33.18 19.01 -3.57
N ALA A 38 33.96 18.12 -4.15
CA ALA A 38 34.06 16.74 -3.66
C ALA A 38 34.63 16.72 -2.23
N MET A 39 33.89 16.08 -1.29
CA MET A 39 34.44 15.60 -0.03
C MET A 39 33.89 14.22 0.28
N GLY A 40 34.75 13.43 0.83
CA GLY A 40 34.74 12.02 1.15
C GLY A 40 33.41 11.34 1.48
N THR A 41 33.30 10.13 0.99
CA THR A 41 32.23 9.16 1.17
C THR A 41 32.07 8.73 2.63
N GLY A 42 31.18 9.40 3.30
CA GLY A 42 30.56 8.92 4.54
C GLY A 42 29.06 9.05 4.38
N SER A 43 28.38 8.00 3.96
CA SER A 43 26.92 7.95 3.88
C SER A 43 26.32 8.01 5.28
N MET A 44 26.02 9.22 5.76
CA MET A 44 25.06 9.36 6.85
C MET A 44 23.66 9.08 6.31
N LYS A 45 23.11 7.89 6.57
CA LYS A 45 21.67 7.62 6.42
C LYS A 45 20.93 8.62 7.31
N SER A 46 20.35 9.67 6.72
CA SER A 46 19.37 10.47 7.40
C SER A 46 18.13 9.57 7.57
N THR A 47 17.92 9.00 8.73
CA THR A 47 16.69 8.27 9.07
C THR A 47 15.54 9.27 9.04
N LEU A 48 14.57 9.06 8.12
CA LEU A 48 13.32 9.81 8.13
C LEU A 48 12.57 9.53 9.42
N GLU A 49 11.96 10.56 9.99
CA GLU A 49 11.07 10.44 11.14
C GLU A 49 9.61 10.40 10.67
N TYR A 50 8.75 9.71 11.42
CA TYR A 50 7.36 9.48 11.07
C TYR A 50 6.43 9.66 12.27
N GLN A 51 5.15 9.89 11.99
CA GLN A 51 4.07 9.85 12.96
C GLN A 51 3.38 8.48 12.93
N ALA A 52 3.23 7.83 14.08
CA ALA A 52 2.62 6.51 14.17
C ALA A 52 1.09 6.60 14.28
N GLY A 53 0.40 5.75 13.53
CA GLY A 53 -1.06 5.61 13.56
C GLY A 53 -1.68 5.46 12.17
N PHE A 54 -2.86 4.85 12.11
CA PHE A 54 -3.64 4.72 10.88
C PHE A 54 -4.92 5.54 10.99
N GLY A 55 -5.09 6.51 10.08
CA GLY A 55 -6.29 7.36 10.06
C GLY A 55 -6.42 8.30 11.26
N ASN A 56 -5.35 8.55 12.00
CA ASN A 56 -5.32 9.51 13.11
C ASN A 56 -5.41 10.94 12.58
N GLU A 57 -5.89 11.85 13.44
CA GLU A 57 -5.74 13.28 13.24
C GLU A 57 -4.29 13.64 13.56
N PHE A 58 -3.51 13.88 12.53
CA PHE A 58 -2.12 14.30 12.64
C PHE A 58 -1.98 15.81 12.46
N ALA A 59 -0.87 16.34 12.93
CA ALA A 59 -0.43 17.70 12.64
C ALA A 59 1.08 17.71 12.47
N SER A 60 1.58 18.40 11.46
CA SER A 60 3.00 18.51 11.18
C SER A 60 3.33 19.81 10.48
N GLU A 61 4.46 20.41 10.84
CA GLU A 61 5.01 21.61 10.21
C GLU A 61 6.50 21.49 9.96
N ALA A 62 6.94 21.82 8.76
CA ALA A 62 8.36 21.86 8.40
C ALA A 62 9.02 23.21 8.77
N LEU A 63 8.23 24.21 9.02
CA LEU A 63 8.62 25.52 9.52
C LEU A 63 7.80 25.85 10.75
N ALA A 64 8.46 26.04 11.88
CA ALA A 64 7.79 26.31 13.16
C ALA A 64 6.85 27.54 13.09
N GLY A 65 5.61 27.36 13.50
CA GLY A 65 4.56 28.37 13.46
C GLY A 65 3.83 28.46 12.10
N ALA A 66 4.04 27.54 11.19
CA ALA A 66 3.29 27.50 9.92
C ALA A 66 1.87 26.94 10.07
N LEU A 67 1.60 26.15 11.11
CA LEU A 67 0.25 25.69 11.44
C LEU A 67 -0.56 26.83 12.08
N PRO A 68 -1.73 27.22 11.54
CA PRO A 68 -2.61 28.15 12.19
C PRO A 68 -3.12 27.62 13.53
N THR A 69 -3.28 28.52 14.50
CA THR A 69 -3.83 28.18 15.80
C THR A 69 -5.33 28.42 15.83
N GLY A 70 -6.13 27.41 16.15
CA GLY A 70 -7.56 27.51 16.41
C GLY A 70 -8.48 27.56 15.18
N GLN A 71 -7.97 27.82 13.98
CA GLN A 71 -8.75 27.88 12.74
C GLN A 71 -8.04 27.15 11.61
N ASN A 72 -8.80 26.41 10.79
CA ASN A 72 -8.25 25.74 9.62
C ASN A 72 -7.97 26.71 8.46
N SER A 73 -8.82 27.72 8.28
CA SER A 73 -8.70 28.72 7.21
C SER A 73 -8.79 30.13 7.76
N PRO A 74 -7.77 30.63 8.46
CA PRO A 74 -7.75 31.99 8.97
C PRO A 74 -7.74 33.00 7.83
N GLN A 75 -8.22 34.23 8.07
CA GLN A 75 -8.21 35.31 7.06
C GLN A 75 -6.79 35.54 6.50
N ARG A 76 -5.77 35.33 7.32
CA ARG A 76 -4.36 35.40 6.92
C ARG A 76 -3.62 34.26 7.55
N CYS A 77 -3.11 33.35 6.73
CA CYS A 77 -2.27 32.27 7.20
C CYS A 77 -0.88 32.80 7.60
N PRO A 78 -0.21 32.13 8.55
CA PRO A 78 1.19 32.38 8.86
C PRO A 78 2.05 32.36 7.59
N PHE A 79 3.08 33.17 7.56
CA PHE A 79 4.06 33.27 6.46
C PHE A 79 3.45 33.58 5.09
N GLY A 80 2.21 34.03 4.99
CA GLY A 80 1.52 34.29 3.72
C GLY A 80 1.15 33.02 2.94
N LEU A 81 1.09 31.88 3.60
CA LEU A 81 0.69 30.60 3.00
C LEU A 81 -0.79 30.62 2.61
N TYR A 82 -1.15 29.75 1.67
CA TYR A 82 -2.54 29.51 1.29
C TYR A 82 -3.07 28.29 2.06
N ALA A 83 -4.25 28.43 2.66
CA ALA A 83 -4.98 27.31 3.22
C ALA A 83 -5.73 26.58 2.11
N GLU A 84 -5.49 25.27 1.97
CA GLU A 84 -6.16 24.39 1.01
C GLU A 84 -6.67 23.16 1.74
N GLN A 85 -7.87 22.70 1.42
CA GLN A 85 -8.38 21.43 1.94
C GLN A 85 -8.29 20.34 0.88
N LEU A 86 -7.59 19.24 1.18
CA LEU A 86 -7.68 17.99 0.45
C LEU A 86 -8.72 17.11 1.13
N SER A 87 -9.89 16.98 0.50
CA SER A 87 -11.03 16.25 1.04
C SER A 87 -11.22 14.93 0.29
N GLY A 88 -10.95 13.80 0.96
CA GLY A 88 -11.00 12.48 0.35
C GLY A 88 -12.37 11.82 0.35
N THR A 89 -13.28 12.24 1.25
CA THR A 89 -14.55 11.52 1.48
C THR A 89 -15.74 12.43 1.68
N ALA A 90 -15.61 13.75 1.45
CA ALA A 90 -16.71 14.69 1.62
C ALA A 90 -17.93 14.27 0.79
N PHE A 91 -19.10 14.20 1.43
CA PHE A 91 -20.38 13.77 0.86
C PHE A 91 -20.43 12.34 0.30
N THR A 92 -19.33 11.56 0.38
CA THR A 92 -19.24 10.20 -0.13
C THR A 92 -19.05 9.17 0.98
N ALA A 93 -18.95 9.59 2.25
CA ALA A 93 -18.87 8.75 3.42
C ALA A 93 -19.67 9.33 4.59
N PRO A 94 -20.06 8.49 5.58
CA PRO A 94 -20.65 8.99 6.82
C PRO A 94 -19.71 9.99 7.53
N ARG A 95 -20.28 10.97 8.24
CA ARG A 95 -19.49 12.01 8.94
C ARG A 95 -18.44 11.45 9.89
N ALA A 96 -18.74 10.35 10.57
CA ALA A 96 -17.80 9.69 11.47
C ALA A 96 -16.59 9.07 10.77
N SER A 97 -16.70 8.81 9.46
CA SER A 97 -15.65 8.25 8.62
C SER A 97 -15.04 9.27 7.65
N ASN A 98 -15.35 10.56 7.85
CA ASN A 98 -14.86 11.61 6.94
C ASN A 98 -13.35 11.77 7.06
N ARG A 99 -12.68 11.77 5.92
CA ARG A 99 -11.23 11.96 5.79
C ARG A 99 -10.93 13.23 5.01
N ARG A 100 -10.14 14.10 5.58
CA ARG A 100 -9.65 15.34 4.97
C ARG A 100 -8.32 15.74 5.61
N SER A 101 -7.55 16.56 4.91
CA SER A 101 -6.39 17.25 5.46
C SER A 101 -6.38 18.70 5.01
N TRP A 102 -5.97 19.59 5.91
CA TRP A 102 -5.71 20.99 5.62
C TRP A 102 -4.24 21.15 5.35
N LEU A 103 -3.94 21.77 4.21
CA LEU A 103 -2.61 22.02 3.70
C LEU A 103 -2.35 23.53 3.71
N TYR A 104 -1.19 23.90 4.24
CA TYR A 104 -0.73 25.29 4.26
C TYR A 104 0.48 25.36 3.35
N ARG A 105 0.27 25.93 2.15
CA ARG A 105 1.17 25.77 1.03
C ARG A 105 1.57 27.09 0.39
N ILE A 106 2.67 27.09 -0.34
CA ILE A 106 3.23 28.27 -0.98
C ILE A 106 2.36 28.75 -2.13
N ARG A 107 1.82 27.81 -2.95
CA ARG A 107 0.90 28.10 -4.07
C ARG A 107 -0.28 27.14 -4.06
N PRO A 108 -1.50 27.60 -4.31
CA PRO A 108 -2.67 26.72 -4.38
C PRO A 108 -2.54 25.67 -5.48
N ALA A 109 -3.12 24.50 -5.28
CA ALA A 109 -3.15 23.40 -6.26
C ALA A 109 -3.78 23.79 -7.61
N ALA A 110 -4.57 24.87 -7.65
CA ALA A 110 -5.17 25.41 -8.86
C ALA A 110 -4.17 26.11 -9.81
N VAL A 111 -2.93 26.33 -9.37
CA VAL A 111 -1.91 27.00 -10.17
C VAL A 111 -1.19 25.98 -11.04
N HIS A 112 -1.70 25.74 -12.24
CA HIS A 112 -1.12 24.90 -13.28
C HIS A 112 -1.67 25.31 -14.65
N GLY A 113 -1.02 24.86 -15.73
CA GLY A 113 -1.53 25.00 -17.09
C GLY A 113 -2.74 24.11 -17.39
N PRO A 114 -3.36 24.25 -18.56
CA PRO A 114 -4.46 23.38 -18.96
C PRO A 114 -3.97 21.94 -19.18
N PHE A 115 -4.79 20.96 -18.80
CA PHE A 115 -4.50 19.56 -19.05
C PHE A 115 -4.74 19.19 -20.52
N SER A 116 -3.81 18.41 -21.06
CA SER A 116 -3.92 17.76 -22.38
C SER A 116 -3.83 16.23 -22.18
N LEU A 117 -4.59 15.50 -22.99
CA LEU A 117 -4.56 14.04 -22.99
C LEU A 117 -3.22 13.55 -23.58
N ILE A 118 -2.61 12.57 -22.93
CA ILE A 118 -1.40 11.92 -23.43
C ILE A 118 -1.58 10.39 -23.51
N GLU A 119 -0.76 9.77 -24.35
CA GLU A 119 -0.74 8.31 -24.46
C GLU A 119 -0.05 7.71 -23.23
N ALA A 120 -0.78 6.85 -22.54
CA ALA A 120 -0.31 6.22 -21.30
C ALA A 120 0.42 4.88 -21.52
N GLY A 121 0.63 4.45 -22.75
CA GLY A 121 1.29 3.19 -23.07
C GLY A 121 0.57 1.99 -22.45
N ALA A 122 1.26 1.28 -21.55
CA ALA A 122 0.73 0.11 -20.84
C ALA A 122 -0.05 0.45 -19.55
N PHE A 123 -0.15 1.73 -19.17
CA PHE A 123 -0.85 2.19 -17.99
C PHE A 123 -2.23 2.76 -18.33
N HIS A 124 -3.28 1.93 -18.26
CA HIS A 124 -4.64 2.28 -18.69
C HIS A 124 -5.72 1.42 -17.99
N ASN A 125 -7.00 1.85 -18.08
CA ASN A 125 -8.15 1.13 -17.52
C ASN A 125 -9.07 0.54 -18.65
N ARG A 126 -8.48 -0.04 -19.66
CA ARG A 126 -9.23 -0.71 -20.74
C ARG A 126 -9.38 -2.19 -20.40
N PHE A 127 -10.46 -2.56 -19.70
CA PHE A 127 -10.72 -3.92 -19.21
C PHE A 127 -11.77 -4.67 -20.06
N ASP A 128 -12.39 -4.04 -21.02
CA ASP A 128 -13.44 -4.56 -21.88
C ASP A 128 -12.96 -4.97 -23.28
N GLU A 129 -11.65 -4.86 -23.54
CA GLU A 129 -11.07 -5.19 -24.84
C GLU A 129 -11.07 -6.69 -25.16
N GLN A 130 -11.12 -7.53 -24.13
CA GLN A 130 -11.11 -8.98 -24.26
C GLN A 130 -11.99 -9.65 -23.21
N ALA A 131 -12.50 -10.85 -23.52
CA ALA A 131 -13.15 -11.69 -22.54
C ALA A 131 -12.14 -12.19 -21.49
N ALA A 132 -12.52 -12.13 -20.22
CA ALA A 132 -11.73 -12.75 -19.16
C ALA A 132 -11.83 -14.29 -19.31
N PRO A 133 -10.70 -15.01 -19.42
CA PRO A 133 -10.75 -16.47 -19.46
C PRO A 133 -11.08 -17.03 -18.06
N PRO A 134 -11.78 -18.16 -17.97
CA PRO A 134 -12.05 -18.84 -16.69
C PRO A 134 -10.83 -19.62 -16.20
N ASP A 135 -9.73 -19.59 -16.91
CA ASP A 135 -8.50 -20.30 -16.59
C ASP A 135 -7.75 -19.64 -15.42
N GLN A 136 -6.97 -20.45 -14.71
CA GLN A 136 -5.94 -19.96 -13.81
C GLN A 136 -4.80 -19.34 -14.64
N LEU A 137 -4.39 -18.15 -14.29
CA LEU A 137 -3.34 -17.42 -15.01
C LEU A 137 -2.13 -17.17 -14.08
N ARG A 138 -0.92 -17.25 -14.63
CA ARG A 138 0.32 -16.93 -13.91
C ARG A 138 1.33 -16.25 -14.83
N TRP A 139 2.09 -15.32 -14.24
CA TRP A 139 3.13 -14.56 -14.91
C TRP A 139 4.43 -14.60 -14.13
N ASN A 140 5.51 -14.73 -14.85
CA ASN A 140 6.86 -14.47 -14.35
C ASN A 140 7.05 -12.97 -14.05
N PRO A 141 8.06 -12.60 -13.26
CA PRO A 141 8.38 -11.20 -12.98
C PRO A 141 8.55 -10.37 -14.26
N LEU A 142 8.14 -9.10 -14.23
CA LEU A 142 8.54 -8.16 -15.27
C LEU A 142 10.07 -8.05 -15.33
N GLU A 143 10.62 -8.03 -16.52
CA GLU A 143 12.03 -7.72 -16.72
C GLU A 143 12.31 -6.25 -16.39
N MET A 144 13.47 -5.98 -15.82
CA MET A 144 13.92 -4.60 -15.62
C MET A 144 14.12 -3.93 -16.98
N PRO A 145 13.65 -2.68 -17.15
CA PRO A 145 13.73 -2.01 -18.44
C PRO A 145 15.17 -1.76 -18.87
N SER A 146 15.47 -2.03 -20.14
CA SER A 146 16.75 -1.70 -20.76
C SER A 146 16.86 -0.23 -21.20
N LYS A 147 15.70 0.43 -21.39
CA LYS A 147 15.60 1.87 -21.65
C LYS A 147 15.25 2.59 -20.36
N THR A 148 15.61 3.87 -20.27
CA THR A 148 15.22 4.74 -19.16
C THR A 148 13.70 4.78 -19.02
N ARG A 149 13.20 4.40 -17.84
CA ARG A 149 11.79 4.47 -17.46
C ARG A 149 11.69 4.87 -16.01
N ASP A 150 10.95 5.93 -15.75
CA ASP A 150 10.54 6.26 -14.39
C ASP A 150 9.37 5.39 -13.92
N PHE A 151 8.86 5.67 -12.74
CA PHE A 151 7.78 4.88 -12.14
C PHE A 151 6.51 4.87 -13.01
N ILE A 152 6.09 6.01 -13.56
CA ILE A 152 4.86 6.12 -14.36
C ILE A 152 5.02 5.42 -15.71
N ASP A 153 6.15 5.64 -16.38
CA ASP A 153 6.45 4.99 -17.67
C ASP A 153 6.71 3.48 -17.51
N GLY A 154 7.07 3.05 -16.30
CA GLY A 154 7.29 1.65 -15.93
C GLY A 154 6.02 0.89 -15.52
N LEU A 155 4.88 1.56 -15.38
CA LEU A 155 3.60 0.92 -15.01
C LEU A 155 3.04 0.08 -16.17
N PHE A 156 2.60 -1.13 -15.82
CA PHE A 156 2.01 -2.10 -16.73
C PHE A 156 0.71 -2.65 -16.12
N THR A 157 -0.42 -2.33 -16.72
CA THR A 157 -1.72 -2.78 -16.22
C THR A 157 -1.96 -4.25 -16.51
N MET A 158 -2.14 -5.04 -15.47
CA MET A 158 -2.38 -6.48 -15.55
C MET A 158 -3.85 -6.80 -15.75
N ALA A 159 -4.69 -6.32 -14.85
CA ALA A 159 -6.11 -6.62 -14.83
C ALA A 159 -6.87 -5.54 -14.05
N GLY A 160 -8.18 -5.54 -14.21
CA GLY A 160 -9.06 -4.68 -13.42
C GLY A 160 -10.53 -4.98 -13.65
N ASN A 161 -11.35 -4.23 -12.93
CA ASN A 161 -12.81 -4.29 -13.04
C ASN A 161 -13.43 -2.97 -12.57
N GLY A 162 -14.71 -2.77 -12.87
CA GLY A 162 -15.40 -1.55 -12.48
C GLY A 162 -14.79 -0.31 -13.13
N GLY A 163 -14.73 0.78 -12.39
CA GLY A 163 -14.12 2.02 -12.86
C GLY A 163 -14.38 3.23 -11.99
N PRO A 164 -13.57 4.29 -12.17
CA PRO A 164 -13.64 5.50 -11.35
C PRO A 164 -14.97 6.24 -11.46
N THR A 165 -15.67 6.16 -12.57
CA THR A 165 -16.99 6.80 -12.76
C THR A 165 -18.05 6.23 -11.81
N ALA A 166 -18.04 4.91 -11.63
CA ALA A 166 -18.94 4.21 -10.73
C ALA A 166 -18.42 4.13 -9.29
N GLN A 167 -17.20 4.58 -9.06
CA GLN A 167 -16.51 4.49 -7.76
C GLN A 167 -16.55 3.08 -7.16
N THR A 168 -16.31 2.08 -7.99
CA THR A 168 -16.27 0.66 -7.61
C THR A 168 -15.26 -0.10 -8.45
N GLY A 169 -14.67 -1.14 -7.90
CA GLY A 169 -13.68 -1.96 -8.58
C GLY A 169 -12.25 -1.50 -8.33
N VAL A 170 -11.35 -2.12 -9.06
CA VAL A 170 -9.89 -1.96 -8.90
C VAL A 170 -9.17 -2.03 -10.24
N ALA A 171 -7.96 -1.48 -10.30
CA ALA A 171 -6.99 -1.78 -11.34
C ALA A 171 -5.68 -2.27 -10.70
N ILE A 172 -5.12 -3.34 -11.26
CA ILE A 172 -3.90 -3.95 -10.76
C ILE A 172 -2.80 -3.76 -11.80
N HIS A 173 -1.69 -3.21 -11.35
CA HIS A 173 -0.53 -2.93 -12.18
C HIS A 173 0.72 -3.58 -11.59
N LEU A 174 1.66 -3.91 -12.46
CA LEU A 174 3.06 -4.11 -12.11
C LEU A 174 3.83 -2.86 -12.48
N TYR A 175 4.96 -2.62 -11.84
CA TYR A 175 5.91 -1.61 -12.29
C TYR A 175 7.33 -2.17 -12.35
N ALA A 176 8.12 -1.66 -13.28
CA ALA A 176 9.55 -1.85 -13.36
C ALA A 176 10.18 -0.54 -13.84
N ALA A 177 10.99 0.08 -13.00
CA ALA A 177 11.58 1.40 -13.23
C ALA A 177 13.08 1.39 -12.96
N ASN A 178 13.83 2.19 -13.70
CA ASN A 178 15.27 2.35 -13.59
C ASN A 178 15.72 3.82 -13.65
N ALA A 179 14.78 4.76 -13.44
CA ALA A 179 15.05 6.19 -13.37
C ALA A 179 14.12 6.87 -12.36
N ASP A 180 14.60 7.98 -11.81
CA ASP A 180 13.80 8.84 -10.97
C ASP A 180 12.76 9.62 -11.79
N MET A 181 11.65 10.00 -11.16
CA MET A 181 10.71 10.98 -11.70
C MET A 181 11.30 12.38 -11.48
N ASP A 182 12.29 12.75 -12.29
CA ASP A 182 12.88 14.09 -12.23
C ASP A 182 12.00 15.10 -12.95
N ALA A 183 11.70 16.22 -12.31
CA ALA A 183 10.83 17.29 -12.81
C ALA A 183 9.40 16.84 -13.23
N ARG A 184 8.97 15.66 -12.84
CA ARG A 184 7.63 15.09 -13.08
C ARG A 184 6.93 14.76 -11.78
N TYR A 185 5.70 15.20 -11.65
CA TYR A 185 4.85 14.90 -10.50
C TYR A 185 3.57 14.23 -10.97
N PHE A 186 3.02 13.37 -10.14
CA PHE A 186 1.83 12.60 -10.49
C PHE A 186 0.81 12.64 -9.37
N TYR A 187 -0.47 12.61 -9.73
CA TYR A 187 -1.55 12.26 -8.82
C TYR A 187 -2.60 11.39 -9.52
N ASN A 188 -3.23 10.52 -8.73
CA ASN A 188 -4.30 9.67 -9.18
C ASN A 188 -5.65 10.23 -8.69
N ALA A 189 -6.45 10.77 -9.60
CA ALA A 189 -7.80 11.27 -9.30
C ALA A 189 -8.86 10.15 -9.32
N ASP A 190 -8.53 9.00 -9.89
CA ASP A 190 -9.44 7.85 -10.03
C ASP A 190 -9.57 7.03 -8.75
N GLY A 191 -8.47 6.86 -8.02
CA GLY A 191 -8.42 6.01 -6.84
C GLY A 191 -7.23 6.31 -5.93
N GLU A 192 -7.23 5.71 -4.76
CA GLU A 192 -6.02 5.60 -3.95
C GLU A 192 -5.13 4.48 -4.49
N MET A 193 -3.83 4.56 -4.23
CA MET A 193 -2.85 3.59 -4.73
C MET A 193 -2.18 2.87 -3.57
N LEU A 194 -2.27 1.55 -3.55
CA LEU A 194 -1.53 0.68 -2.66
C LEU A 194 -0.32 0.13 -3.41
N LEU A 195 0.89 0.54 -2.99
CA LEU A 195 2.16 0.14 -3.58
C LEU A 195 2.79 -0.97 -2.75
N VAL A 196 3.25 -2.02 -3.42
CA VAL A 196 3.90 -3.19 -2.81
C VAL A 196 5.25 -3.42 -3.51
N PRO A 197 6.34 -2.79 -3.03
CA PRO A 197 7.68 -3.01 -3.58
C PRO A 197 8.12 -4.47 -3.42
N GLN A 198 8.71 -5.02 -4.49
CA GLN A 198 9.27 -6.36 -4.49
C GLN A 198 10.81 -6.35 -4.59
N GLN A 199 11.35 -5.43 -5.38
CA GLN A 199 12.79 -5.25 -5.55
C GLN A 199 13.10 -3.77 -5.59
N GLY A 200 14.15 -3.36 -4.86
CA GLY A 200 14.57 -1.96 -4.75
C GLY A 200 13.61 -1.12 -3.90
N ARG A 201 14.14 -0.09 -3.28
CA ARG A 201 13.38 0.86 -2.45
C ARG A 201 12.75 1.94 -3.31
N LEU A 202 11.60 2.43 -2.85
CA LEU A 202 10.96 3.63 -3.35
C LEU A 202 11.12 4.75 -2.31
N ARG A 203 11.60 5.90 -2.73
CA ARG A 203 11.50 7.15 -1.99
C ARG A 203 10.37 7.97 -2.60
N ILE A 204 9.25 8.04 -1.90
CA ILE A 204 8.02 8.69 -2.35
C ILE A 204 7.92 10.05 -1.66
N ALA A 205 8.22 11.12 -2.37
CA ALA A 205 8.00 12.47 -1.91
C ALA A 205 6.57 12.88 -2.25
N THR A 206 5.77 13.18 -1.24
CA THR A 206 4.37 13.59 -1.34
C THR A 206 4.17 15.03 -0.87
N GLU A 207 3.01 15.61 -1.12
CA GLU A 207 2.64 16.94 -0.59
C GLU A 207 2.73 17.02 0.94
N LEU A 208 2.57 15.88 1.64
CA LEU A 208 2.58 15.84 3.12
C LEU A 208 3.93 15.43 3.72
N GLY A 209 4.91 15.11 2.89
CA GLY A 209 6.25 14.68 3.31
C GLY A 209 6.71 13.42 2.60
N VAL A 210 7.78 12.80 3.09
CA VAL A 210 8.50 11.75 2.40
C VAL A 210 8.34 10.40 3.08
N LEU A 211 8.01 9.38 2.29
CA LEU A 211 8.04 7.96 2.68
C LEU A 211 9.23 7.27 2.00
N GLU A 212 10.00 6.49 2.72
CA GLU A 212 10.94 5.53 2.17
C GLU A 212 10.41 4.12 2.42
N VAL A 213 10.19 3.36 1.35
CA VAL A 213 9.48 2.08 1.37
C VAL A 213 10.36 1.02 0.74
N GLU A 214 10.67 -0.03 1.50
CA GLU A 214 11.50 -1.15 1.05
C GLU A 214 10.66 -2.40 0.73
N PRO A 215 11.22 -3.41 0.05
CA PRO A 215 10.54 -4.71 -0.09
C PRO A 215 10.08 -5.27 1.26
N GLN A 216 8.88 -5.86 1.29
CA GLN A 216 8.14 -6.28 2.50
C GLN A 216 7.53 -5.12 3.31
N GLU A 217 7.57 -3.90 2.81
CA GLU A 217 6.72 -2.79 3.26
C GLU A 217 5.69 -2.46 2.19
N ILE A 218 4.64 -1.75 2.57
CA ILE A 218 3.66 -1.17 1.65
C ILE A 218 3.57 0.33 1.86
N ALA A 219 3.13 1.04 0.81
CA ALA A 219 2.70 2.43 0.92
C ALA A 219 1.27 2.59 0.40
N LEU A 220 0.47 3.36 1.12
CA LEU A 220 -0.87 3.77 0.70
C LEU A 220 -0.83 5.27 0.40
N ILE A 221 -1.09 5.62 -0.86
CA ILE A 221 -1.15 7.01 -1.33
C ILE A 221 -2.61 7.37 -1.58
N PRO A 222 -3.18 8.34 -0.85
CA PRO A 222 -4.57 8.76 -0.99
C PRO A 222 -4.88 9.30 -2.38
N ARG A 223 -6.14 9.15 -2.82
CA ARG A 223 -6.65 9.74 -4.06
C ARG A 223 -6.40 11.25 -4.08
N GLY A 224 -5.86 11.76 -5.19
CA GLY A 224 -5.61 13.19 -5.39
C GLY A 224 -4.31 13.72 -4.78
N MET A 225 -3.59 12.94 -3.98
CA MET A 225 -2.30 13.30 -3.41
C MET A 225 -1.23 13.39 -4.51
N ARG A 226 -0.54 14.51 -4.60
CA ARG A 226 0.57 14.71 -5.54
C ARG A 226 1.85 14.10 -4.97
N PHE A 227 2.61 13.43 -5.83
CA PHE A 227 3.88 12.82 -5.43
C PHE A 227 4.85 12.67 -6.60
N CYS A 228 6.10 12.44 -6.28
CA CYS A 228 7.09 11.89 -7.20
C CYS A 228 7.88 10.76 -6.51
N ILE A 229 8.47 9.89 -7.33
CA ILE A 229 9.24 8.74 -6.85
C ILE A 229 10.67 8.83 -7.36
N SER A 230 11.62 8.66 -6.44
CA SER A 230 13.02 8.38 -6.76
C SER A 230 13.42 6.99 -6.27
N LEU A 231 14.45 6.43 -6.90
CA LEU A 231 14.89 5.05 -6.74
C LEU A 231 16.27 5.00 -6.04
N PRO A 232 16.32 4.94 -4.70
CA PRO A 232 17.60 4.96 -3.96
C PRO A 232 18.58 3.86 -4.36
N ASP A 233 18.06 2.75 -4.88
CA ASP A 233 18.85 1.59 -5.30
C ASP A 233 19.08 1.57 -6.83
N GLY A 234 18.72 2.65 -7.54
CA GLY A 234 18.89 2.82 -8.99
C GLY A 234 17.85 2.10 -9.84
N ALA A 235 17.15 1.13 -9.31
CA ALA A 235 16.07 0.41 -9.98
C ALA A 235 15.08 -0.18 -8.97
N ALA A 236 13.81 -0.29 -9.36
CA ALA A 236 12.78 -0.91 -8.53
C ALA A 236 11.73 -1.62 -9.36
N ARG A 237 11.12 -2.65 -8.77
CA ARG A 237 10.01 -3.43 -9.32
C ARG A 237 9.03 -3.80 -8.21
N GLY A 238 7.76 -3.90 -8.56
CA GLY A 238 6.73 -4.32 -7.62
C GLY A 238 5.33 -4.25 -8.22
N TYR A 239 4.35 -4.08 -7.34
CA TYR A 239 2.94 -4.14 -7.65
C TYR A 239 2.24 -2.88 -7.17
N VAL A 240 1.16 -2.53 -7.85
CA VAL A 240 0.27 -1.42 -7.47
C VAL A 240 -1.16 -1.87 -7.63
N CYS A 241 -1.99 -1.61 -6.63
CA CYS A 241 -3.43 -1.71 -6.74
C CYS A 241 -4.08 -0.33 -6.61
N GLU A 242 -4.84 0.07 -7.62
CA GLU A 242 -5.75 1.22 -7.53
C GLU A 242 -7.08 0.75 -6.97
N ASN A 243 -7.58 1.43 -5.97
CA ASN A 243 -8.90 1.22 -5.41
C ASN A 243 -9.82 2.38 -5.84
N PHE A 244 -10.81 2.09 -6.69
CA PHE A 244 -11.79 3.09 -7.14
C PHE A 244 -12.91 3.32 -6.15
N GLY A 245 -13.09 2.42 -5.18
CA GLY A 245 -14.14 2.45 -4.17
C GLY A 245 -13.87 3.35 -2.98
N ALA A 246 -14.51 3.04 -1.88
CA ALA A 246 -14.27 3.70 -0.59
C ALA A 246 -12.83 3.48 -0.13
N ALA A 247 -12.30 4.43 0.66
CA ALA A 247 -10.93 4.38 1.12
C ALA A 247 -10.63 3.12 1.95
N LEU A 248 -9.45 2.57 1.75
CA LEU A 248 -8.92 1.46 2.54
C LEU A 248 -8.91 1.80 4.04
N ARG A 249 -9.26 0.83 4.85
CA ARG A 249 -9.31 0.90 6.32
C ARG A 249 -8.77 -0.40 6.92
N LEU A 250 -8.51 -0.37 8.22
CA LEU A 250 -8.27 -1.61 8.96
C LEU A 250 -9.54 -2.48 8.97
N PRO A 251 -9.42 -3.80 8.79
CA PRO A 251 -10.56 -4.70 8.85
C PRO A 251 -11.14 -4.79 10.25
N ASP A 252 -12.39 -5.22 10.35
CA ASP A 252 -13.02 -5.52 11.62
C ASP A 252 -12.37 -6.76 12.24
N LEU A 253 -11.99 -6.67 13.53
CA LEU A 253 -11.25 -7.73 14.21
C LEU A 253 -12.11 -8.95 14.57
N GLY A 254 -13.42 -8.76 14.70
CA GLY A 254 -14.36 -9.83 15.02
C GLY A 254 -13.96 -10.60 16.29
N PRO A 255 -13.99 -11.95 16.27
CA PRO A 255 -13.64 -12.77 17.44
C PRO A 255 -12.13 -12.79 17.74
N ILE A 256 -11.27 -12.28 16.85
CA ILE A 256 -9.80 -12.23 17.05
C ILE A 256 -9.45 -11.29 18.19
N GLY A 257 -10.18 -10.20 18.36
CA GLY A 257 -9.92 -9.19 19.38
C GLY A 257 -8.84 -8.19 18.98
N SER A 258 -8.46 -7.33 19.94
CA SER A 258 -7.63 -6.15 19.67
C SER A 258 -6.15 -6.43 19.36
N ASN A 259 -5.65 -7.63 19.57
CA ASN A 259 -4.25 -7.99 19.37
C ASN A 259 -4.01 -8.82 18.09
N GLY A 260 -5.02 -8.96 17.24
CA GLY A 260 -4.91 -9.65 15.96
C GLY A 260 -4.58 -8.71 14.81
N LEU A 261 -4.18 -9.28 13.67
CA LEU A 261 -3.99 -8.59 12.39
C LEU A 261 -2.96 -7.44 12.43
N ALA A 262 -3.10 -6.45 11.54
CA ALA A 262 -2.28 -5.25 11.54
C ALA A 262 -2.70 -4.29 12.66
N ASN A 263 -1.73 -3.73 13.39
CA ASN A 263 -2.02 -2.72 14.40
C ASN A 263 -1.92 -1.31 13.81
N ALA A 264 -2.89 -0.45 14.14
CA ALA A 264 -2.91 0.94 13.69
C ALA A 264 -1.60 1.69 14.03
N ARG A 265 -1.00 1.43 15.20
CA ARG A 265 0.25 2.06 15.65
C ARG A 265 1.47 1.76 14.78
N ASP A 266 1.44 0.70 13.98
CA ASP A 266 2.57 0.27 13.16
C ASP A 266 2.53 0.90 11.76
N PHE A 267 1.45 1.62 11.43
CA PHE A 267 1.36 2.47 10.23
C PHE A 267 2.05 3.81 10.52
N LEU A 268 2.82 4.27 9.56
CA LEU A 268 3.69 5.44 9.68
C LEU A 268 3.33 6.49 8.63
N ALA A 269 2.87 7.66 9.09
CA ALA A 269 2.63 8.84 8.25
C ALA A 269 3.86 9.74 8.23
N PRO A 270 4.15 10.47 7.13
CA PRO A 270 5.32 11.33 7.04
C PRO A 270 5.21 12.57 7.92
N LEU A 271 6.33 13.17 8.26
CA LEU A 271 6.39 14.55 8.74
C LEU A 271 6.41 15.51 7.57
N ALA A 272 5.89 16.72 7.77
CA ALA A 272 5.89 17.77 6.76
C ALA A 272 7.31 18.03 6.23
N ALA A 273 7.41 18.03 4.91
CA ALA A 273 8.61 18.42 4.18
C ALA A 273 8.15 19.10 2.89
N TYR A 274 8.80 20.21 2.52
CA TYR A 274 8.38 20.96 1.36
C TYR A 274 9.54 21.32 0.43
N GLU A 275 9.19 21.57 -0.82
CA GLU A 275 10.08 22.09 -1.83
C GLU A 275 9.67 23.52 -2.22
N GLN A 276 10.62 24.43 -2.22
CA GLN A 276 10.43 25.78 -2.79
C GLN A 276 11.30 25.87 -4.04
N ARG A 277 10.80 25.29 -5.14
CA ARG A 277 11.51 25.22 -6.42
C ARG A 277 10.64 25.79 -7.53
N ASP A 278 11.14 26.77 -8.23
CA ASP A 278 10.58 27.28 -9.48
C ASP A 278 11.32 26.65 -10.66
N GLY A 279 10.62 26.39 -11.75
CA GLY A 279 11.18 25.77 -12.95
C GLY A 279 10.11 25.18 -13.85
N ALA A 280 10.53 24.59 -14.95
CA ALA A 280 9.64 23.84 -15.82
C ALA A 280 9.45 22.44 -15.27
N PHE A 281 8.23 22.13 -14.83
CA PHE A 281 7.84 20.82 -14.32
C PHE A 281 6.60 20.31 -15.03
N GLU A 282 6.44 18.99 -15.02
CA GLU A 282 5.25 18.30 -15.54
C GLU A 282 4.37 17.80 -14.40
N LEU A 283 3.06 18.10 -14.49
CA LEU A 283 2.06 17.52 -13.62
C LEU A 283 1.23 16.52 -14.41
N LEU A 284 1.38 15.25 -14.07
CA LEU A 284 0.61 14.16 -14.63
C LEU A 284 -0.60 13.86 -13.76
N ALA A 285 -1.76 13.68 -14.37
CA ALA A 285 -2.99 13.31 -13.70
C ALA A 285 -3.57 12.04 -14.32
N LYS A 286 -3.85 11.02 -13.51
CA LYS A 286 -4.72 9.93 -13.96
C LYS A 286 -6.16 10.31 -13.65
N PHE A 287 -6.97 10.44 -14.69
CA PHE A 287 -8.38 10.82 -14.59
C PHE A 287 -9.24 10.09 -15.63
N GLN A 288 -10.29 9.43 -15.16
CA GLN A 288 -11.18 8.58 -15.96
C GLN A 288 -10.44 7.50 -16.77
N GLY A 289 -9.48 6.83 -16.10
CA GLY A 289 -8.68 5.76 -16.68
C GLY A 289 -7.68 6.21 -17.75
N ARG A 290 -7.46 7.51 -17.89
CA ARG A 290 -6.58 8.13 -18.90
C ARG A 290 -5.53 8.98 -18.21
N LEU A 291 -4.41 9.16 -18.88
CA LEU A 291 -3.32 9.99 -18.40
C LEU A 291 -3.37 11.37 -19.07
N TRP A 292 -3.24 12.40 -18.26
CA TRP A 292 -3.27 13.80 -18.64
C TRP A 292 -1.99 14.49 -18.19
N HIS A 293 -1.58 15.49 -18.92
CA HIS A 293 -0.39 16.28 -18.68
C HIS A 293 -0.75 17.78 -18.62
N ALA A 294 -0.15 18.48 -17.67
CA ALA A 294 -0.14 19.94 -17.62
C ALA A 294 1.25 20.44 -17.26
N ASP A 295 1.64 21.58 -17.84
CA ASP A 295 2.82 22.31 -17.39
C ASP A 295 2.55 23.00 -16.06
N ILE A 296 3.53 22.96 -15.17
CA ILE A 296 3.52 23.66 -13.89
C ILE A 296 4.85 24.36 -13.67
N GLY A 297 4.80 25.62 -13.27
CA GLY A 297 5.99 26.49 -13.12
C GLY A 297 6.73 26.34 -11.79
N HIS A 298 6.35 25.39 -10.95
CA HIS A 298 6.89 25.20 -9.61
C HIS A 298 6.69 23.75 -9.15
N SER A 299 7.46 23.30 -8.15
CA SER A 299 7.19 22.02 -7.50
C SER A 299 5.84 22.06 -6.78
N PRO A 300 4.94 21.10 -7.00
CA PRO A 300 3.68 21.02 -6.26
C PRO A 300 3.83 20.42 -4.86
N LEU A 301 5.04 19.99 -4.47
CA LEU A 301 5.34 19.49 -3.12
C LEU A 301 5.72 20.66 -2.19
N ASP A 302 4.92 21.72 -2.23
CA ASP A 302 5.18 23.01 -1.60
C ASP A 302 4.37 23.27 -0.31
N VAL A 303 3.87 22.18 0.31
CA VAL A 303 3.10 22.21 1.56
C VAL A 303 4.05 22.31 2.75
N VAL A 304 4.06 23.49 3.38
CA VAL A 304 4.96 23.80 4.51
C VAL A 304 4.46 23.21 5.83
N ALA A 305 3.14 23.10 5.98
CA ALA A 305 2.52 22.49 7.14
C ALA A 305 1.17 21.88 6.75
N TRP A 306 0.73 20.88 7.51
CA TRP A 306 -0.55 20.23 7.28
C TRP A 306 -1.10 19.62 8.56
N GLN A 307 -2.43 19.41 8.61
CA GLN A 307 -3.11 18.69 9.68
C GLN A 307 -4.33 17.97 9.12
N GLY A 308 -4.62 16.80 9.67
CA GLY A 308 -5.79 16.00 9.29
C GLY A 308 -5.52 14.51 9.29
N ASN A 309 -6.47 13.76 8.74
CA ASN A 309 -6.47 12.29 8.74
C ASN A 309 -6.52 11.68 7.32
N TYR A 310 -6.44 12.49 6.28
CA TYR A 310 -6.29 12.03 4.90
C TYR A 310 -4.83 12.13 4.50
N THR A 311 -4.06 11.11 4.87
CA THR A 311 -2.60 11.12 4.85
C THR A 311 -2.05 9.88 4.15
N PRO A 312 -0.93 9.99 3.42
CA PRO A 312 -0.22 8.83 2.95
C PRO A 312 0.41 8.11 4.16
N CYS A 313 0.57 6.81 4.05
CA CYS A 313 1.25 6.04 5.09
C CYS A 313 2.00 4.85 4.51
N LYS A 314 2.93 4.31 5.30
CA LYS A 314 3.57 3.02 5.04
C LYS A 314 3.35 2.05 6.19
N TYR A 315 3.48 0.76 5.91
CA TYR A 315 3.38 -0.30 6.91
C TYR A 315 4.38 -1.43 6.60
N ASP A 316 5.06 -1.91 7.62
CA ASP A 316 5.97 -3.05 7.53
C ASP A 316 5.18 -4.36 7.72
N LEU A 317 5.05 -5.14 6.65
CA LEU A 317 4.30 -6.40 6.63
C LEU A 317 4.85 -7.45 7.61
N ARG A 318 6.12 -7.33 8.00
CA ARG A 318 6.78 -8.21 8.99
C ARG A 318 6.22 -8.00 10.41
N ARG A 319 5.48 -6.90 10.65
CA ARG A 319 4.81 -6.59 11.92
C ARG A 319 3.40 -7.15 12.03
N PHE A 320 2.93 -7.83 10.99
CA PHE A 320 1.60 -8.42 11.00
C PHE A 320 1.50 -9.54 12.03
N ASN A 321 0.46 -9.50 12.86
CA ASN A 321 0.23 -10.53 13.88
C ASN A 321 -0.55 -11.71 13.31
N THR A 322 0.16 -12.70 12.79
CA THR A 322 -0.43 -13.89 12.20
C THR A 322 -1.06 -14.77 13.27
N ILE A 323 -2.31 -15.15 13.06
CA ILE A 323 -3.07 -16.02 13.96
C ILE A 323 -3.32 -17.37 13.26
N GLY A 324 -3.20 -18.46 14.02
CA GLY A 324 -3.53 -19.81 13.59
C GLY A 324 -4.40 -20.53 14.60
N SER A 325 -4.88 -21.73 14.25
CA SER A 325 -5.62 -22.62 15.12
C SER A 325 -4.85 -23.93 15.32
N ILE A 326 -4.88 -24.48 16.53
CA ILE A 326 -4.37 -25.81 16.84
C ILE A 326 -5.46 -26.88 16.84
N SER A 327 -6.73 -26.47 16.83
CA SER A 327 -7.88 -27.37 16.76
C SER A 327 -8.14 -27.75 15.31
N PHE A 328 -9.13 -28.52 15.07
CA PHE A 328 -9.42 -29.15 13.82
C PHE A 328 -9.26 -28.27 12.58
N ASP A 329 -9.70 -27.71 11.91
CA ASP A 329 -9.77 -27.14 10.60
C ASP A 329 -8.82 -25.95 10.35
N HIS A 330 -8.63 -25.61 9.09
CA HIS A 330 -7.84 -24.46 8.64
C HIS A 330 -8.61 -23.17 8.93
N PRO A 331 -7.97 -22.11 9.48
CA PRO A 331 -8.62 -20.82 9.68
C PRO A 331 -9.08 -20.18 8.37
N ASP A 332 -10.17 -19.41 8.45
CA ASP A 332 -10.64 -18.61 7.33
C ASP A 332 -9.58 -17.57 6.89
N PRO A 333 -9.30 -17.42 5.57
CA PRO A 333 -8.28 -16.50 5.06
C PRO A 333 -8.48 -15.03 5.46
N SER A 334 -9.66 -14.62 5.90
CA SER A 334 -9.92 -13.25 6.38
C SER A 334 -9.05 -12.84 7.58
N ILE A 335 -8.48 -13.81 8.32
CA ILE A 335 -7.52 -13.54 9.38
C ILE A 335 -6.16 -12.99 8.87
N PHE A 336 -5.92 -13.03 7.57
CA PHE A 336 -4.70 -12.52 6.94
C PHE A 336 -4.87 -11.12 6.34
N LEU A 337 -6.02 -10.46 6.52
CA LEU A 337 -6.29 -9.13 5.99
C LEU A 337 -5.48 -8.05 6.71
N VAL A 338 -4.74 -7.26 5.95
CA VAL A 338 -4.05 -6.06 6.43
C VAL A 338 -4.97 -4.85 6.31
N LEU A 339 -5.60 -4.68 5.15
CA LEU A 339 -6.49 -3.56 4.81
C LEU A 339 -7.70 -4.07 4.03
N THR A 340 -8.83 -3.37 4.18
CA THR A 340 -10.07 -3.62 3.43
C THR A 340 -10.67 -2.31 2.93
N ALA A 341 -11.17 -2.27 1.70
CA ALA A 341 -11.99 -1.18 1.18
C ALA A 341 -13.46 -1.66 1.15
N PRO A 342 -14.36 -1.05 1.92
CA PRO A 342 -15.75 -1.48 1.95
C PRO A 342 -16.50 -1.12 0.67
N THR A 343 -17.61 -1.82 0.41
CA THR A 343 -18.61 -1.43 -0.57
C THR A 343 -19.84 -0.81 0.13
N ASP A 344 -20.86 -0.44 -0.66
CA ASP A 344 -22.17 0.00 -0.13
C ASP A 344 -22.95 -1.16 0.52
N THR A 345 -22.55 -2.40 0.28
CA THR A 345 -23.14 -3.57 0.95
C THR A 345 -22.36 -3.84 2.24
N PRO A 346 -23.00 -3.77 3.42
CA PRO A 346 -22.32 -4.01 4.69
C PRO A 346 -21.62 -5.37 4.74
N GLY A 347 -20.36 -5.37 5.20
CA GLY A 347 -19.53 -6.58 5.32
C GLY A 347 -18.93 -7.11 4.01
N VAL A 348 -19.14 -6.41 2.89
CA VAL A 348 -18.57 -6.81 1.59
C VAL A 348 -17.46 -5.85 1.18
N GLY A 349 -16.28 -6.41 0.88
CA GLY A 349 -15.12 -5.66 0.38
C GLY A 349 -15.23 -5.36 -1.12
N ASN A 350 -14.82 -4.15 -1.52
CA ASN A 350 -14.46 -3.81 -2.89
C ASN A 350 -13.06 -4.34 -3.22
N LEU A 351 -12.18 -4.21 -2.24
CA LEU A 351 -10.81 -4.70 -2.25
C LEU A 351 -10.42 -5.15 -0.85
N ASP A 352 -9.92 -6.35 -0.75
CA ASP A 352 -9.22 -6.86 0.42
C ASP A 352 -7.75 -7.08 0.08
N PHE A 353 -6.88 -6.61 0.97
CA PHE A 353 -5.43 -6.84 0.87
C PHE A 353 -5.01 -7.79 1.97
N ALA A 354 -4.76 -9.04 1.60
CA ALA A 354 -4.29 -10.11 2.47
C ALA A 354 -2.80 -10.38 2.26
N ILE A 355 -2.12 -10.87 3.30
CA ILE A 355 -0.72 -11.31 3.21
C ILE A 355 -0.54 -12.71 3.77
N PHE A 356 0.46 -13.42 3.27
CA PHE A 356 0.85 -14.74 3.74
C PHE A 356 2.30 -14.68 4.23
N PRO A 357 2.51 -14.19 5.48
CA PRO A 357 3.84 -14.00 6.05
C PRO A 357 4.38 -15.27 6.68
N PRO A 358 5.63 -15.27 7.20
CA PRO A 358 6.15 -16.35 8.05
C PRO A 358 5.19 -16.67 9.19
N ARG A 359 4.97 -17.97 9.43
CA ARG A 359 4.02 -18.42 10.43
C ARG A 359 4.21 -19.89 10.83
N TRP A 360 3.68 -20.25 11.99
CA TRP A 360 3.54 -21.64 12.43
C TRP A 360 2.31 -22.29 11.81
N LEU A 361 2.48 -23.52 11.33
CA LEU A 361 1.40 -24.36 10.86
C LEU A 361 1.11 -25.40 11.94
N VAL A 362 0.06 -25.14 12.71
CA VAL A 362 -0.26 -25.89 13.94
C VAL A 362 -1.64 -26.56 13.90
N ALA A 363 -2.32 -26.57 12.75
CA ALA A 363 -3.62 -27.22 12.61
C ALA A 363 -3.53 -28.71 12.87
N GLN A 364 -4.25 -29.18 13.90
CA GLN A 364 -4.26 -30.56 14.38
C GLN A 364 -5.10 -31.43 13.44
N HIS A 365 -4.56 -32.56 13.00
CA HIS A 365 -5.24 -33.53 12.12
C HIS A 365 -5.79 -32.93 10.81
N THR A 366 -5.33 -31.76 10.41
CA THR A 366 -5.83 -31.03 9.25
C THR A 366 -4.76 -30.95 8.17
N PHE A 367 -5.17 -31.07 6.92
CA PHE A 367 -4.33 -30.79 5.75
C PHE A 367 -3.85 -29.33 5.83
N ARG A 368 -2.53 -29.09 5.98
CA ARG A 368 -1.99 -27.78 6.33
C ARG A 368 -1.92 -26.74 5.22
N PRO A 369 -1.67 -27.12 3.94
CA PRO A 369 -1.81 -26.16 2.85
C PRO A 369 -3.24 -25.67 2.70
N PRO A 370 -3.46 -24.53 2.01
CA PRO A 370 -4.82 -24.14 1.62
C PRO A 370 -5.51 -25.29 0.87
N TRP A 371 -6.76 -25.56 1.20
CA TRP A 371 -7.55 -26.62 0.53
C TRP A 371 -7.84 -26.26 -0.92
N PHE A 372 -8.16 -27.26 -1.76
CA PHE A 372 -8.74 -27.01 -3.08
C PHE A 372 -10.07 -26.29 -2.94
N HIS A 373 -10.26 -25.22 -3.68
CA HIS A 373 -11.47 -24.42 -3.58
C HIS A 373 -11.85 -23.72 -4.89
N ARG A 374 -13.06 -23.21 -4.89
CA ARG A 374 -13.63 -22.27 -5.86
C ARG A 374 -14.42 -21.27 -5.06
N ASN A 375 -14.17 -20.00 -5.21
CA ASN A 375 -14.90 -18.95 -4.51
C ASN A 375 -15.51 -17.93 -5.49
N ILE A 376 -16.37 -17.06 -4.97
CA ILE A 376 -17.03 -16.01 -5.75
C ILE A 376 -16.10 -14.83 -6.03
N ALA A 377 -15.09 -14.63 -5.20
CA ALA A 377 -14.12 -13.55 -5.35
C ALA A 377 -13.07 -13.88 -6.42
N SER A 378 -12.43 -12.87 -6.95
CA SER A 378 -11.27 -12.96 -7.81
C SER A 378 -10.02 -12.61 -7.02
N GLU A 379 -8.98 -13.43 -7.16
CA GLU A 379 -7.74 -13.37 -6.39
C GLU A 379 -6.56 -13.06 -7.31
N PHE A 380 -5.93 -11.91 -7.12
CA PHE A 380 -4.65 -11.61 -7.75
C PHE A 380 -3.55 -11.69 -6.71
N MET A 381 -2.67 -12.67 -6.85
CA MET A 381 -1.55 -12.88 -5.94
C MET A 381 -0.24 -12.36 -6.49
N GLY A 382 0.63 -11.93 -5.58
CA GLY A 382 2.03 -11.63 -5.85
C GLY A 382 2.95 -12.25 -4.80
N LEU A 383 4.17 -12.57 -5.20
CA LEU A 383 5.21 -13.05 -4.29
C LEU A 383 6.29 -11.98 -4.15
N VAL A 384 6.42 -11.43 -2.94
CA VAL A 384 7.42 -10.40 -2.62
C VAL A 384 8.76 -11.05 -2.31
N HIS A 385 8.76 -12.13 -1.52
CA HIS A 385 9.98 -12.76 -1.02
C HIS A 385 9.80 -14.26 -0.79
N GLY A 386 10.89 -15.03 -0.99
CA GLY A 386 10.96 -16.43 -0.64
C GLY A 386 10.12 -17.34 -1.54
N ALA A 387 9.42 -18.29 -0.94
CA ALA A 387 8.58 -19.28 -1.61
C ALA A 387 7.15 -19.25 -1.06
N TYR A 388 6.19 -19.62 -1.89
CA TYR A 388 4.78 -19.74 -1.48
C TYR A 388 4.46 -21.20 -1.12
N ASP A 389 3.78 -21.41 0.00
CA ASP A 389 3.55 -22.74 0.61
C ASP A 389 2.63 -23.67 -0.19
N ALA A 390 1.79 -23.14 -1.06
CA ALA A 390 0.88 -23.96 -1.89
C ALA A 390 1.46 -24.37 -3.25
N LYS A 391 2.65 -23.90 -3.60
CA LYS A 391 3.30 -24.15 -4.90
C LYS A 391 4.77 -24.51 -4.72
N ALA A 392 5.14 -25.72 -5.13
CA ALA A 392 6.53 -26.17 -5.06
C ALA A 392 7.45 -25.38 -6.00
N ASP A 393 6.96 -25.09 -7.21
CA ASP A 393 7.74 -24.47 -8.29
C ASP A 393 6.94 -23.45 -9.12
N GLY A 394 7.67 -22.65 -9.87
CA GLY A 394 7.10 -21.77 -10.92
C GLY A 394 6.47 -20.49 -10.43
N PHE A 395 6.35 -20.26 -9.13
CA PHE A 395 5.92 -18.99 -8.55
C PHE A 395 7.09 -18.36 -7.80
N VAL A 396 7.75 -17.42 -8.46
CA VAL A 396 8.99 -16.79 -7.97
C VAL A 396 8.76 -15.35 -7.54
N PRO A 397 9.62 -14.76 -6.68
CA PRO A 397 9.50 -13.36 -6.27
C PRO A 397 9.43 -12.40 -7.47
N GLY A 398 8.41 -11.52 -7.47
CA GLY A 398 8.07 -10.63 -8.58
C GLY A 398 7.06 -11.21 -9.56
N GLY A 399 6.76 -12.51 -9.48
CA GLY A 399 5.70 -13.15 -10.25
C GLY A 399 4.32 -12.87 -9.69
N SER A 400 3.29 -13.16 -10.49
CA SER A 400 1.89 -12.98 -10.11
C SER A 400 1.00 -14.11 -10.65
N SER A 401 -0.14 -14.34 -10.00
CA SER A 401 -1.18 -15.24 -10.48
C SER A 401 -2.56 -14.59 -10.37
N LEU A 402 -3.49 -15.01 -11.22
CA LEU A 402 -4.89 -14.62 -11.17
C LEU A 402 -5.77 -15.86 -11.19
N HIS A 403 -6.59 -16.00 -10.15
CA HIS A 403 -7.65 -16.98 -10.04
C HIS A 403 -8.98 -16.22 -9.99
N ASN A 404 -9.69 -16.19 -11.10
CA ASN A 404 -10.96 -15.49 -11.18
C ASN A 404 -12.09 -16.23 -10.48
N CYS A 405 -13.21 -15.54 -10.29
CA CYS A 405 -14.46 -16.07 -9.77
C CYS A 405 -14.73 -17.50 -10.29
N MET A 406 -14.96 -18.44 -9.37
CA MET A 406 -15.22 -19.86 -9.61
C MET A 406 -14.12 -20.64 -10.33
N SER A 407 -12.94 -20.08 -10.53
CA SER A 407 -11.79 -20.83 -11.05
C SER A 407 -11.26 -21.78 -9.95
N GLY A 408 -11.29 -23.08 -10.23
CA GLY A 408 -10.83 -24.10 -9.26
C GLY A 408 -9.31 -24.07 -9.10
N HIS A 409 -8.81 -23.96 -7.87
CA HIS A 409 -7.37 -23.95 -7.58
C HIS A 409 -7.06 -24.48 -6.17
N GLY A 410 -5.79 -24.56 -5.84
CA GLY A 410 -5.30 -25.11 -4.59
C GLY A 410 -3.83 -25.50 -4.70
N PRO A 411 -3.30 -26.36 -3.81
CA PRO A 411 -1.93 -26.85 -3.88
C PRO A 411 -1.67 -27.59 -5.20
N ASP A 412 -0.43 -27.51 -5.67
CA ASP A 412 0.00 -28.35 -6.80
C ASP A 412 0.14 -29.83 -6.38
N ALA A 413 0.36 -30.73 -7.35
CA ALA A 413 0.43 -32.16 -7.09
C ALA A 413 1.55 -32.52 -6.10
N ALA A 414 2.72 -31.91 -6.24
CA ALA A 414 3.86 -32.19 -5.36
C ALA A 414 3.61 -31.72 -3.91
N THR A 415 3.00 -30.55 -3.75
CA THR A 415 2.61 -30.03 -2.43
C THR A 415 1.52 -30.89 -1.80
N PHE A 416 0.54 -31.35 -2.59
CA PHE A 416 -0.52 -32.24 -2.11
C PHE A 416 0.06 -33.58 -1.60
N ASP A 417 0.92 -34.23 -2.37
CA ASP A 417 1.53 -35.50 -1.99
C ASP A 417 2.37 -35.39 -0.71
N LYS A 418 3.19 -34.34 -0.62
CA LYS A 418 4.00 -34.06 0.57
C LYS A 418 3.12 -33.81 1.80
N ALA A 419 2.10 -32.99 1.66
CA ALA A 419 1.23 -32.61 2.78
C ALA A 419 0.33 -33.76 3.24
N SER A 420 -0.11 -34.64 2.31
CA SER A 420 -0.96 -35.79 2.61
C SER A 420 -0.22 -36.88 3.40
N SER A 421 1.12 -36.87 3.39
CA SER A 421 1.98 -37.82 4.13
C SER A 421 2.73 -37.17 5.30
N ALA A 422 2.50 -35.88 5.59
CA ALA A 422 3.21 -35.14 6.63
C ALA A 422 2.87 -35.65 8.04
N ASP A 423 3.84 -35.62 8.96
CA ASP A 423 3.62 -35.88 10.39
C ASP A 423 2.96 -34.65 11.04
N LEU A 424 1.65 -34.74 11.28
CA LEU A 424 0.85 -33.65 11.88
C LEU A 424 0.99 -33.56 13.40
N ASN A 425 1.69 -34.50 14.06
CA ASN A 425 1.95 -34.41 15.51
C ASN A 425 2.98 -33.32 15.85
N ARG A 426 3.69 -32.80 14.86
CA ARG A 426 4.67 -31.72 15.03
C ARG A 426 4.19 -30.45 14.35
N PRO A 427 4.30 -29.30 15.04
CA PRO A 427 4.19 -28.02 14.38
C PRO A 427 5.21 -27.91 13.25
N ASP A 428 4.79 -27.31 12.13
CA ASP A 428 5.69 -26.89 11.06
C ASP A 428 5.79 -25.37 11.04
N VAL A 429 6.82 -24.81 10.43
CA VAL A 429 7.02 -23.36 10.35
C VAL A 429 7.43 -22.94 8.95
N ILE A 430 6.76 -21.97 8.41
CA ILE A 430 7.17 -21.27 7.19
C ILE A 430 7.91 -20.01 7.62
N THR A 431 9.20 -19.91 7.29
CA THR A 431 10.07 -18.82 7.76
C THR A 431 10.49 -17.87 6.65
N ASP A 432 10.56 -18.33 5.41
CA ASP A 432 11.09 -17.59 4.27
C ASP A 432 10.00 -17.40 3.21
N THR A 433 9.05 -16.53 3.50
CA THR A 433 7.95 -16.21 2.59
C THR A 433 7.39 -14.81 2.88
N MET A 434 6.95 -14.12 1.85
CA MET A 434 6.04 -12.99 1.90
C MET A 434 5.28 -12.95 0.58
N ALA A 435 4.10 -13.54 0.57
CA ALA A 435 3.14 -13.41 -0.51
C ALA A 435 2.00 -12.49 -0.09
N PHE A 436 1.28 -11.96 -1.05
CA PHE A 436 0.08 -11.15 -0.82
C PHE A 436 -1.00 -11.47 -1.85
N MET A 437 -2.21 -11.03 -1.54
CA MET A 437 -3.37 -11.16 -2.41
C MET A 437 -4.17 -9.86 -2.43
N PHE A 438 -4.52 -9.41 -3.63
CA PHE A 438 -5.59 -8.46 -3.88
C PHE A 438 -6.84 -9.27 -4.21
N GLU A 439 -7.83 -9.21 -3.34
CA GLU A 439 -9.09 -9.93 -3.50
C GLU A 439 -10.23 -8.95 -3.74
N THR A 440 -11.09 -9.26 -4.70
CA THR A 440 -12.26 -8.44 -5.03
C THR A 440 -13.45 -9.33 -5.37
N ARG A 441 -14.64 -8.89 -5.01
CA ARG A 441 -15.89 -9.58 -5.36
C ARG A 441 -16.20 -9.56 -6.86
N LEU A 442 -15.53 -8.71 -7.62
CA LEU A 442 -15.78 -8.54 -9.04
C LEU A 442 -14.81 -9.40 -9.87
N VAL A 443 -15.26 -9.85 -11.05
CA VAL A 443 -14.38 -10.54 -11.98
C VAL A 443 -13.26 -9.59 -12.43
N LEU A 444 -12.03 -10.02 -12.35
CA LEU A 444 -10.87 -9.30 -12.87
C LEU A 444 -10.69 -9.60 -14.35
N HIS A 445 -10.76 -8.58 -15.20
CA HIS A 445 -10.51 -8.68 -16.62
C HIS A 445 -9.02 -8.41 -16.89
N PRO A 446 -8.23 -9.42 -17.29
CA PRO A 446 -6.86 -9.18 -17.70
C PRO A 446 -6.83 -8.35 -18.97
N THR A 447 -5.87 -7.42 -19.06
CA THR A 447 -5.66 -6.64 -20.28
C THR A 447 -5.15 -7.53 -21.42
N ARG A 448 -5.35 -7.10 -22.67
CA ARG A 448 -4.77 -7.77 -23.83
C ARG A 448 -3.25 -7.90 -23.68
N GLN A 449 -2.59 -6.84 -23.25
CA GLN A 449 -1.14 -6.83 -23.05
C GLN A 449 -0.68 -7.84 -21.98
N ALA A 450 -1.44 -8.03 -20.90
CA ALA A 450 -1.15 -9.04 -19.89
C ALA A 450 -1.31 -10.46 -20.45
N LEU A 451 -2.36 -10.73 -21.21
CA LEU A 451 -2.61 -12.03 -21.83
C LEU A 451 -1.58 -12.39 -22.92
N GLU A 452 -1.09 -11.41 -23.67
CA GLU A 452 -0.07 -11.56 -24.71
C GLU A 452 1.36 -11.39 -24.20
N SER A 453 1.55 -11.09 -22.92
CA SER A 453 2.87 -10.88 -22.32
C SER A 453 3.75 -12.12 -22.41
N ARG A 454 5.03 -11.90 -22.75
CA ARG A 454 6.06 -12.96 -22.73
C ARG A 454 6.29 -13.55 -21.33
N THR A 455 5.91 -12.83 -20.28
CA THR A 455 6.02 -13.30 -18.90
C THR A 455 4.89 -14.26 -18.53
N ARG A 456 3.83 -14.36 -19.32
CA ARG A 456 2.73 -15.30 -19.08
C ARG A 456 3.23 -16.74 -19.22
N GLN A 457 2.94 -17.56 -18.20
CA GLN A 457 3.22 -18.99 -18.23
C GLN A 457 2.08 -19.73 -18.95
N SER A 458 2.40 -20.39 -20.06
CA SER A 458 1.41 -21.11 -20.89
C SER A 458 1.09 -22.51 -20.33
N ASP A 459 1.87 -22.98 -19.37
CA ASP A 459 1.85 -24.34 -18.81
C ASP A 459 1.43 -24.36 -17.33
N TYR A 460 0.91 -23.28 -16.79
CA TYR A 460 0.57 -23.17 -15.37
C TYR A 460 -0.36 -24.30 -14.90
N GLN A 461 -1.35 -24.69 -15.72
CA GLN A 461 -2.30 -25.76 -15.37
C GLN A 461 -1.65 -27.14 -15.25
N GLN A 462 -0.43 -27.34 -15.76
CA GLN A 462 0.29 -28.61 -15.66
C GLN A 462 0.64 -28.95 -14.20
N CYS A 463 0.73 -27.98 -13.30
CA CYS A 463 1.03 -28.21 -11.90
C CYS A 463 -0.01 -29.09 -11.17
N TRP A 464 -1.23 -29.23 -11.73
CA TRP A 464 -2.29 -30.09 -11.21
C TRP A 464 -2.48 -31.40 -11.97
N GLN A 465 -1.81 -31.61 -13.12
CA GLN A 465 -2.00 -32.80 -13.96
C GLN A 465 -1.52 -34.11 -13.28
N GLY A 466 -0.67 -34.00 -12.26
CA GLY A 466 -0.21 -35.16 -11.47
C GLY A 466 -1.19 -35.65 -10.41
N LEU A 467 -2.29 -34.93 -10.16
CA LEU A 467 -3.30 -35.31 -9.17
C LEU A 467 -4.10 -36.53 -9.65
N ALA A 468 -3.83 -37.71 -9.07
CA ALA A 468 -4.50 -38.96 -9.41
C ALA A 468 -5.81 -39.13 -8.64
N ALA A 469 -6.72 -39.95 -9.17
CA ALA A 469 -7.90 -40.39 -8.43
C ALA A 469 -7.49 -41.47 -7.41
N HIS A 470 -7.67 -41.16 -6.11
CA HIS A 470 -7.36 -42.08 -5.00
C HIS A 470 -8.61 -42.72 -4.37
N PHE A 471 -9.79 -42.47 -4.98
CA PHE A 471 -11.04 -42.99 -4.42
C PHE A 471 -11.06 -44.51 -4.48
N ASP A 472 -11.21 -45.14 -3.32
CA ASP A 472 -11.41 -46.57 -3.18
C ASP A 472 -12.50 -46.78 -2.10
N PRO A 473 -13.69 -47.27 -2.47
CA PRO A 473 -14.81 -47.45 -1.53
C PRO A 473 -14.52 -48.55 -0.48
N ALA A 474 -13.49 -49.38 -0.65
CA ALA A 474 -13.07 -50.35 0.32
C ALA A 474 -12.11 -49.78 1.39
N ARG A 475 -11.53 -48.60 1.17
CA ARG A 475 -10.69 -47.91 2.15
C ARG A 475 -11.56 -47.01 3.03
N ARG A 476 -11.39 -47.18 4.34
CA ARG A 476 -11.94 -46.24 5.34
C ARG A 476 -10.82 -45.55 6.07
#